data_07e6af00bd471456ccd5db248d02882c
#
_entry.id   07e6af00bd471456ccd5db248d02882c
#
_cell.length_a   1.000
_cell.length_b   1.000
_cell.length_c   1.000
_cell.angle_alpha   90.00
_cell.angle_beta   90.00
_cell.angle_gamma   90.00
#
_symmetry.space_group_name_H-M   'P 1'
#
loop_
_entity.id
_entity.type
_entity.pdbx_description
1 polymer ?
#
loop_
_entity_poly.entity_id
_entity_poly.type
_entity_poly.pdbx_seq_one_letter_code
_entity_poly.pdbx_strand_id
1 'polypeptide(L)'
;MSDAPTTWLSMASSLPLDELVVAGDHLILDPVVLDPHDLRPHTSIEALAQAVASSHVRGTRDADAALRMLRQGSESRPETLVRLLLVRAGLPEPEINVEIRDANGRLLGRGDLVYRLWRTLIEYDGDHHRTNAFQYNKDITRIERFNEEGWSTVRVRKAALFGAPDDVVARVTRALRRGGWPG
;
A
#
# COMPACT_ATOMS: atom_id res chain seq x y z
N MET A 1 4.31 13.61 -27.26
CA MET A 1 4.67 13.06 -25.93
C MET A 1 3.51 12.14 -25.55
N SER A 2 3.76 10.90 -25.15
CA SER A 2 2.71 10.00 -24.68
C SER A 2 2.20 10.49 -23.32
N ASP A 3 0.89 10.43 -23.09
CA ASP A 3 0.30 10.73 -21.77
C ASP A 3 0.48 9.57 -20.78
N ALA A 4 0.18 9.79 -19.52
CA ALA A 4 0.37 8.79 -18.46
C ALA A 4 -0.46 7.51 -18.69
N PRO A 5 -1.76 7.56 -19.07
CA PRO A 5 -2.54 6.37 -19.39
C PRO A 5 -1.96 5.53 -20.54
N THR A 6 -1.59 6.16 -21.63
CA THR A 6 -0.99 5.47 -22.79
C THR A 6 0.36 4.84 -22.43
N THR A 7 1.17 5.55 -21.64
CA THR A 7 2.47 5.04 -21.16
C THR A 7 2.26 3.81 -20.28
N TRP A 8 1.37 3.89 -19.28
CA TRP A 8 1.05 2.78 -18.41
C TRP A 8 0.56 1.55 -19.17
N LEU A 9 -0.38 1.74 -20.11
CA LEU A 9 -0.89 0.67 -20.96
C LEU A 9 0.22 0.01 -21.80
N SER A 10 1.16 0.79 -22.31
CA SER A 10 2.29 0.25 -23.09
C SER A 10 3.21 -0.66 -22.27
N MET A 11 3.33 -0.43 -20.94
CA MET A 11 4.11 -1.26 -20.03
C MET A 11 3.46 -2.62 -19.75
N ALA A 12 2.16 -2.77 -19.96
CA ALA A 12 1.41 -3.98 -19.65
C ALA A 12 1.87 -5.22 -20.43
N SER A 13 2.54 -5.05 -21.59
CA SER A 13 3.12 -6.17 -22.32
C SER A 13 4.48 -6.64 -21.83
N SER A 14 5.10 -5.90 -20.89
CA SER A 14 6.49 -6.08 -20.48
C SER A 14 6.66 -6.24 -18.96
N LEU A 15 5.77 -5.64 -18.17
CA LEU A 15 5.84 -5.73 -16.72
C LEU A 15 5.06 -6.94 -16.18
N PRO A 16 5.53 -7.59 -15.11
CA PRO A 16 4.70 -8.47 -14.29
C PRO A 16 3.47 -7.71 -13.77
N LEU A 17 2.36 -8.43 -13.56
CA LEU A 17 1.08 -7.85 -13.13
C LEU A 17 1.22 -6.97 -11.88
N ASP A 18 1.99 -7.41 -10.87
CA ASP A 18 2.18 -6.64 -9.64
C ASP A 18 2.91 -5.33 -9.88
N GLU A 19 3.92 -5.33 -10.73
CA GLU A 19 4.66 -4.12 -11.08
C GLU A 19 3.81 -3.15 -11.91
N LEU A 20 2.89 -3.68 -12.72
CA LEU A 20 1.93 -2.86 -13.45
C LEU A 20 0.92 -2.21 -12.48
N VAL A 21 0.49 -2.93 -11.43
CA VAL A 21 -0.33 -2.36 -10.34
C VAL A 21 0.45 -1.30 -9.58
N VAL A 22 1.72 -1.56 -9.21
CA VAL A 22 2.60 -0.58 -8.55
C VAL A 22 2.71 0.70 -9.37
N ALA A 23 2.95 0.57 -10.67
CA ALA A 23 3.02 1.74 -11.57
C ALA A 23 1.69 2.49 -11.64
N GLY A 24 0.57 1.78 -11.68
CA GLY A 24 -0.76 2.38 -11.68
C GLY A 24 -1.09 3.10 -10.36
N ASP A 25 -0.86 2.45 -9.21
CA ASP A 25 -1.04 3.07 -7.89
C ASP A 25 -0.22 4.36 -7.76
N HIS A 26 1.03 4.34 -8.25
CA HIS A 26 1.90 5.52 -8.29
C HIS A 26 1.35 6.66 -9.15
N LEU A 27 0.77 6.36 -10.31
CA LEU A 27 0.24 7.37 -11.23
C LEU A 27 -1.04 8.03 -10.71
N ILE A 28 -1.85 7.28 -9.97
CA ILE A 28 -3.12 7.79 -9.41
C ILE A 28 -2.97 8.35 -7.99
N LEU A 29 -1.79 8.28 -7.40
CA LEU A 29 -1.54 8.77 -6.04
C LEU A 29 -1.82 10.27 -5.94
N ASP A 30 -2.72 10.63 -5.01
CA ASP A 30 -2.94 12.00 -4.54
C ASP A 30 -2.25 12.14 -3.16
N PRO A 31 -1.04 12.70 -3.09
CA PRO A 31 -0.24 12.69 -1.88
C PRO A 31 -0.73 13.74 -0.87
N VAL A 32 -0.59 13.42 0.42
CA VAL A 32 -0.91 14.37 1.51
C VAL A 32 0.07 15.56 1.52
N VAL A 33 1.32 15.32 1.15
CA VAL A 33 2.35 16.36 1.05
C VAL A 33 2.61 16.65 -0.42
N LEU A 34 2.24 17.85 -0.86
CA LEU A 34 2.43 18.29 -2.24
C LEU A 34 3.88 18.66 -2.50
N ASP A 35 4.45 18.13 -3.58
CA ASP A 35 5.73 18.56 -4.14
C ASP A 35 5.46 19.48 -5.36
N PRO A 36 5.89 20.75 -5.32
CA PRO A 36 5.71 21.66 -6.45
C PRO A 36 6.41 21.21 -7.75
N HIS A 37 7.39 20.33 -7.63
CA HIS A 37 8.14 19.77 -8.77
C HIS A 37 7.60 18.42 -9.27
N ASP A 38 6.64 17.82 -8.54
CA ASP A 38 5.99 16.56 -8.90
C ASP A 38 4.47 16.68 -8.71
N LEU A 39 3.82 17.29 -9.68
CA LEU A 39 2.38 17.52 -9.64
C LEU A 39 1.62 16.20 -9.76
N ARG A 40 0.91 15.84 -8.71
CA ARG A 40 0.11 14.62 -8.62
C ARG A 40 -1.37 14.92 -8.35
N PRO A 41 -2.28 13.99 -8.70
CA PRO A 41 -2.02 12.72 -9.42
C PRO A 41 -1.65 12.95 -10.89
N HIS A 42 -0.87 12.05 -11.47
CA HIS A 42 -0.52 12.12 -12.90
C HIS A 42 -1.68 11.71 -13.82
N THR A 43 -2.61 10.93 -13.30
CA THR A 43 -3.82 10.47 -13.98
C THR A 43 -4.87 10.00 -12.98
N SER A 44 -6.05 9.58 -13.45
CA SER A 44 -7.10 8.95 -12.64
C SER A 44 -7.34 7.49 -13.06
N ILE A 45 -8.00 6.72 -12.19
CA ILE A 45 -8.43 5.34 -12.49
C ILE A 45 -9.33 5.32 -13.74
N GLU A 46 -10.22 6.30 -13.87
CA GLU A 46 -11.16 6.42 -14.99
C GLU A 46 -10.41 6.64 -16.30
N ALA A 47 -9.37 7.49 -16.30
CA ALA A 47 -8.55 7.73 -17.48
C ALA A 47 -7.75 6.48 -17.90
N LEU A 48 -7.21 5.73 -16.92
CA LEU A 48 -6.56 4.44 -17.18
C LEU A 48 -7.57 3.43 -17.74
N ALA A 49 -8.77 3.34 -17.16
CA ALA A 49 -9.83 2.45 -17.64
C ALA A 49 -10.27 2.79 -19.07
N GLN A 50 -10.41 4.08 -19.39
CA GLN A 50 -10.74 4.54 -20.73
C GLN A 50 -9.65 4.16 -21.75
N ALA A 51 -8.37 4.31 -21.38
CA ALA A 51 -7.26 3.90 -22.24
C ALA A 51 -7.28 2.40 -22.53
N VAL A 52 -7.56 1.57 -21.52
CA VAL A 52 -7.70 0.11 -21.68
C VAL A 52 -8.89 -0.23 -22.58
N ALA A 53 -10.08 0.36 -22.33
CA ALA A 53 -11.30 0.08 -23.07
C ALA A 53 -11.22 0.47 -24.56
N SER A 54 -10.47 1.53 -24.87
CA SER A 54 -10.29 2.01 -26.25
C SER A 54 -9.15 1.34 -27.01
N SER A 55 -8.41 0.40 -26.37
CA SER A 55 -7.20 -0.18 -26.94
C SER A 55 -7.36 -1.67 -27.27
N HIS A 56 -6.63 -2.08 -28.32
CA HIS A 56 -6.51 -3.47 -28.74
C HIS A 56 -5.04 -3.94 -28.80
N VAL A 57 -4.15 -3.22 -28.10
CA VAL A 57 -2.71 -3.52 -28.09
C VAL A 57 -2.41 -4.77 -27.26
N ARG A 58 -1.23 -5.35 -27.47
CA ARG A 58 -0.72 -6.44 -26.65
C ARG A 58 -0.63 -6.00 -25.16
N GLY A 59 -1.08 -6.87 -24.25
CA GLY A 59 -1.08 -6.58 -22.80
C GLY A 59 -2.39 -5.98 -22.28
N THR A 60 -3.39 -5.68 -23.12
CA THR A 60 -4.68 -5.12 -22.67
C THR A 60 -5.37 -5.98 -21.61
N ARG A 61 -5.24 -7.33 -21.65
CA ARG A 61 -5.79 -8.21 -20.63
C ARG A 61 -5.12 -8.03 -19.27
N ASP A 62 -3.80 -7.88 -19.25
CA ASP A 62 -3.04 -7.66 -18.02
C ASP A 62 -3.30 -6.28 -17.46
N ALA A 63 -3.46 -5.27 -18.33
CA ALA A 63 -3.89 -3.93 -17.94
C ALA A 63 -5.30 -3.92 -17.31
N ASP A 64 -6.25 -4.66 -17.89
CA ASP A 64 -7.60 -4.80 -17.34
C ASP A 64 -7.59 -5.55 -15.98
N ALA A 65 -6.75 -6.57 -15.83
CA ALA A 65 -6.54 -7.24 -14.56
C ALA A 65 -5.91 -6.31 -13.51
N ALA A 66 -4.91 -5.52 -13.89
CA ALA A 66 -4.26 -4.55 -13.02
C ALA A 66 -5.24 -3.46 -12.55
N LEU A 67 -6.08 -2.92 -13.45
CA LEU A 67 -7.09 -1.90 -13.12
C LEU A 67 -7.98 -2.31 -11.93
N ARG A 68 -8.40 -3.56 -11.87
CA ARG A 68 -9.24 -4.06 -10.76
C ARG A 68 -8.50 -4.07 -9.42
N MET A 69 -7.18 -4.08 -9.47
CA MET A 69 -6.29 -4.16 -8.30
C MET A 69 -5.72 -2.81 -7.90
N LEU A 70 -5.91 -1.75 -8.70
CA LEU A 70 -5.45 -0.40 -8.35
C LEU A 70 -6.16 0.12 -7.11
N ARG A 71 -5.38 0.77 -6.25
CA ARG A 71 -5.91 1.49 -5.08
C ARG A 71 -5.17 2.81 -4.91
N GLN A 72 -5.94 3.85 -4.66
CA GLN A 72 -5.39 5.16 -4.34
C GLN A 72 -4.78 5.15 -2.94
N GLY A 73 -3.74 5.95 -2.72
CA GLY A 73 -3.15 6.22 -1.41
C GLY A 73 -1.85 5.46 -1.13
N SER A 74 -1.41 4.51 -1.97
CA SER A 74 -0.12 3.84 -1.79
C SER A 74 1.02 4.81 -2.15
N GLU A 75 1.88 5.11 -1.19
CA GLU A 75 2.98 6.07 -1.35
C GLU A 75 4.30 5.42 -1.78
N SER A 76 4.35 4.08 -1.75
CA SER A 76 5.56 3.36 -2.15
C SER A 76 5.25 2.02 -2.82
N ARG A 77 6.20 1.57 -3.68
CA ARG A 77 6.15 0.24 -4.29
C ARG A 77 6.00 -0.90 -3.26
N PRO A 78 6.76 -0.93 -2.13
CA PRO A 78 6.60 -1.99 -1.15
C PRO A 78 5.22 -2.02 -0.49
N GLU A 79 4.58 -0.89 -0.22
CA GLU A 79 3.22 -0.83 0.34
C GLU A 79 2.23 -1.51 -0.60
N THR A 80 2.25 -1.18 -1.91
CA THR A 80 1.43 -1.87 -2.91
C THR A 80 1.70 -3.37 -2.90
N LEU A 81 2.97 -3.80 -2.89
CA LEU A 81 3.31 -5.23 -2.91
C LEU A 81 2.86 -5.97 -1.65
N VAL A 82 2.99 -5.37 -0.46
CA VAL A 82 2.47 -5.96 0.79
C VAL A 82 0.96 -6.09 0.71
N ARG A 83 0.24 -5.06 0.29
CA ARG A 83 -1.22 -5.11 0.09
C ARG A 83 -1.62 -6.25 -0.83
N LEU A 84 -1.00 -6.34 -2.01
CA LEU A 84 -1.29 -7.40 -2.99
C LEU A 84 -1.02 -8.80 -2.43
N LEU A 85 0.08 -8.97 -1.69
CA LEU A 85 0.42 -10.23 -1.01
C LEU A 85 -0.69 -10.65 -0.04
N LEU A 86 -1.16 -9.72 0.80
CA LEU A 86 -2.18 -10.01 1.82
C LEU A 86 -3.53 -10.35 1.19
N VAL A 87 -3.96 -9.57 0.21
CA VAL A 87 -5.24 -9.78 -0.49
C VAL A 87 -5.25 -11.12 -1.24
N ARG A 88 -4.16 -11.49 -1.92
CA ARG A 88 -4.03 -12.79 -2.59
C ARG A 88 -4.03 -13.97 -1.63
N ALA A 89 -3.55 -13.77 -0.42
CA ALA A 89 -3.61 -14.77 0.63
C ALA A 89 -5.02 -14.90 1.25
N GLY A 90 -6.01 -14.17 0.75
CA GLY A 90 -7.41 -14.22 1.23
C GLY A 90 -7.69 -13.34 2.44
N LEU A 91 -6.76 -12.46 2.84
CA LEU A 91 -7.03 -11.49 3.89
C LEU A 91 -7.90 -10.35 3.33
N PRO A 92 -8.69 -9.67 4.18
CA PRO A 92 -9.47 -8.49 3.77
C PRO A 92 -8.58 -7.41 3.14
N GLU A 93 -9.17 -6.54 2.31
CA GLU A 93 -8.48 -5.37 1.79
C GLU A 93 -8.22 -4.37 2.94
N PRO A 94 -6.98 -3.94 3.18
CA PRO A 94 -6.69 -2.92 4.20
C PRO A 94 -7.00 -1.51 3.68
N GLU A 95 -7.27 -0.58 4.59
CA GLU A 95 -7.20 0.84 4.32
C GLU A 95 -5.73 1.25 4.13
N ILE A 96 -5.46 2.18 3.20
CA ILE A 96 -4.09 2.55 2.80
C ILE A 96 -3.76 3.95 3.30
N ASN A 97 -2.64 4.09 3.98
CA ASN A 97 -2.06 5.37 4.39
C ASN A 97 -3.07 6.28 5.13
N VAL A 98 -3.78 5.73 6.11
CA VAL A 98 -4.84 6.45 6.84
C VAL A 98 -4.42 6.86 8.24
N GLU A 99 -4.99 7.97 8.69
CA GLU A 99 -4.84 8.43 10.07
C GLU A 99 -5.58 7.50 11.04
N ILE A 100 -4.93 7.22 12.16
CA ILE A 100 -5.47 6.46 13.28
C ILE A 100 -5.63 7.43 14.45
N ARG A 101 -6.82 7.48 15.02
CA ARG A 101 -7.18 8.34 16.15
C ARG A 101 -7.68 7.50 17.31
N ASP A 102 -7.48 8.00 18.54
CA ASP A 102 -8.05 7.40 19.75
C ASP A 102 -9.56 7.70 19.87
N ALA A 103 -10.19 7.18 20.93
CA ALA A 103 -11.62 7.38 21.21
C ALA A 103 -12.00 8.85 21.46
N ASN A 104 -11.04 9.71 21.78
CA ASN A 104 -11.22 11.14 22.02
C ASN A 104 -10.93 11.99 20.76
N GLY A 105 -10.63 11.35 19.61
CA GLY A 105 -10.31 12.01 18.36
C GLY A 105 -8.86 12.50 18.24
N ARG A 106 -7.98 12.23 19.22
CA ARG A 106 -6.57 12.60 19.18
C ARG A 106 -5.83 11.72 18.17
N LEU A 107 -5.02 12.33 17.32
CA LEU A 107 -4.20 11.62 16.35
C LEU A 107 -3.12 10.78 17.06
N LEU A 108 -3.14 9.47 16.84
CA LEU A 108 -2.10 8.54 17.28
C LEU A 108 -0.96 8.48 16.26
N GLY A 109 -1.31 8.49 14.97
CA GLY A 109 -0.37 8.43 13.86
C GLY A 109 -1.06 8.06 12.56
N ARG A 110 -0.27 7.81 11.52
CA ARG A 110 -0.70 7.31 10.22
C ARG A 110 -0.09 5.91 10.02
N GLY A 111 -0.86 4.98 9.49
CA GLY A 111 -0.41 3.62 9.21
C GLY A 111 -0.42 3.34 7.71
N ASP A 112 0.56 2.61 7.18
CA ASP A 112 0.69 2.29 5.77
C ASP A 112 -0.49 1.43 5.29
N LEU A 113 -0.79 0.32 6.01
CA LEU A 113 -1.93 -0.55 5.73
C LEU A 113 -2.67 -0.84 7.04
N VAL A 114 -3.96 -0.52 7.11
CA VAL A 114 -4.72 -0.49 8.36
C VAL A 114 -5.99 -1.34 8.29
N TYR A 115 -6.18 -2.21 9.25
CA TYR A 115 -7.40 -2.96 9.50
C TYR A 115 -8.09 -2.44 10.76
N ARG A 116 -8.94 -1.40 10.61
CA ARG A 116 -9.58 -0.72 11.76
C ARG A 116 -10.42 -1.64 12.63
N LEU A 117 -11.23 -2.50 12.01
CA LEU A 117 -12.13 -3.42 12.74
C LEU A 117 -11.37 -4.34 13.69
N TRP A 118 -10.15 -4.68 13.35
CA TRP A 118 -9.32 -5.61 14.13
C TRP A 118 -8.09 -4.93 14.75
N ARG A 119 -8.08 -3.60 14.79
CA ARG A 119 -7.00 -2.79 15.38
C ARG A 119 -5.61 -3.30 15.03
N THR A 120 -5.41 -3.59 13.76
CA THR A 120 -4.13 -4.09 13.24
C THR A 120 -3.62 -3.15 12.17
N LEU A 121 -2.36 -2.75 12.31
CA LEU A 121 -1.67 -1.97 11.29
C LEU A 121 -0.41 -2.70 10.83
N ILE A 122 -0.09 -2.53 9.55
CA ILE A 122 1.11 -3.08 8.93
C ILE A 122 1.94 -1.88 8.46
N GLU A 123 3.21 -1.89 8.81
CA GLU A 123 4.18 -0.86 8.46
C GLU A 123 5.30 -1.48 7.63
N TYR A 124 5.60 -0.90 6.48
CA TYR A 124 6.79 -1.30 5.74
C TYR A 124 8.03 -0.56 6.29
N ASP A 125 8.94 -1.33 6.88
CA ASP A 125 10.20 -0.84 7.44
C ASP A 125 11.31 -0.96 6.38
N GLY A 126 11.49 0.10 5.58
CA GLY A 126 12.58 0.21 4.60
C GLY A 126 13.92 0.49 5.29
N ASP A 127 15.02 0.03 4.71
CA ASP A 127 16.38 0.17 5.26
C ASP A 127 16.87 1.62 5.41
N HIS A 128 16.14 2.61 4.84
CA HIS A 128 16.59 4.00 4.79
C HIS A 128 16.46 4.78 6.11
N HIS A 129 15.75 4.27 7.13
CA HIS A 129 15.48 5.02 8.38
C HIS A 129 16.47 4.76 9.51
N ARG A 130 17.54 3.97 9.30
CA ARG A 130 18.46 3.56 10.38
C ARG A 130 19.52 4.59 10.76
N THR A 131 19.66 5.68 10.04
CA THR A 131 20.78 6.63 10.23
C THR A 131 20.46 7.82 11.14
N ASN A 132 19.19 8.01 11.56
CA ASN A 132 18.81 9.14 12.41
C ASN A 132 18.18 8.67 13.73
N ALA A 133 18.93 8.76 14.83
CA ALA A 133 18.48 8.38 16.19
C ALA A 133 17.22 9.14 16.63
N PHE A 134 17.00 10.37 16.18
CA PHE A 134 15.82 11.15 16.52
C PHE A 134 14.55 10.61 15.83
N GLN A 135 14.66 10.20 14.57
CA GLN A 135 13.58 9.56 13.83
C GLN A 135 13.22 8.21 14.45
N TYR A 136 14.24 7.41 14.81
CA TYR A 136 14.07 6.12 15.47
C TYR A 136 13.30 6.23 16.79
N ASN A 137 13.63 7.23 17.64
CA ASN A 137 12.91 7.45 18.90
C ASN A 137 11.45 7.86 18.68
N LYS A 138 11.15 8.69 17.65
CA LYS A 138 9.76 9.05 17.30
C LYS A 138 8.96 7.83 16.87
N ASP A 139 9.57 6.92 16.09
CA ASP A 139 8.90 5.70 15.63
C ASP A 139 8.60 4.75 16.78
N ILE A 140 9.51 4.60 17.76
CA ILE A 140 9.25 3.81 18.98
C ILE A 140 8.06 4.42 19.74
N THR A 141 8.08 5.70 20.04
CA THR A 141 7.01 6.37 20.79
C THR A 141 5.66 6.28 20.04
N ARG A 142 5.65 6.31 18.69
CA ARG A 142 4.44 6.12 17.90
C ARG A 142 3.88 4.71 18.06
N ILE A 143 4.74 3.69 18.02
CA ILE A 143 4.31 2.29 18.20
C ILE A 143 3.82 2.03 19.62
N GLU A 144 4.48 2.60 20.63
CA GLU A 144 4.04 2.52 22.04
C GLU A 144 2.63 3.07 22.19
N ARG A 145 2.34 4.25 21.63
CA ARG A 145 0.98 4.83 21.63
C ARG A 145 -0.05 3.93 20.95
N PHE A 146 0.28 3.32 19.81
CA PHE A 146 -0.61 2.36 19.16
C PHE A 146 -0.90 1.16 20.06
N ASN A 147 0.13 0.61 20.72
CA ASN A 147 -0.02 -0.53 21.61
C ASN A 147 -0.86 -0.19 22.86
N GLU A 148 -0.66 0.99 23.47
CA GLU A 148 -1.44 1.50 24.60
C GLU A 148 -2.95 1.59 24.26
N GLU A 149 -3.27 1.96 23.00
CA GLU A 149 -4.63 2.02 22.47
C GLU A 149 -5.14 0.66 21.92
N GLY A 150 -4.42 -0.43 22.21
CA GLY A 150 -4.81 -1.79 21.83
C GLY A 150 -4.64 -2.13 20.35
N TRP A 151 -3.80 -1.39 19.62
CA TRP A 151 -3.45 -1.71 18.24
C TRP A 151 -2.29 -2.72 18.18
N SER A 152 -2.37 -3.66 17.26
CA SER A 152 -1.28 -4.58 16.92
C SER A 152 -0.51 -4.03 15.72
N THR A 153 0.79 -3.78 15.88
CA THR A 153 1.66 -3.34 14.77
C THR A 153 2.46 -4.52 14.21
N VAL A 154 2.36 -4.76 12.91
CA VAL A 154 3.16 -5.76 12.18
C VAL A 154 4.14 -5.04 11.25
N ARG A 155 5.43 -5.07 11.60
CA ARG A 155 6.49 -4.51 10.73
C ARG A 155 6.89 -5.51 9.66
N VAL A 156 6.90 -5.07 8.40
CA VAL A 156 7.33 -5.84 7.24
C VAL A 156 8.62 -5.25 6.69
N ARG A 157 9.70 -6.03 6.72
CA ARG A 157 10.99 -5.63 6.16
C ARG A 157 11.18 -6.19 4.75
N LYS A 158 12.06 -5.56 3.97
CA LYS A 158 12.42 -5.99 2.63
C LYS A 158 12.75 -7.48 2.55
N ALA A 159 13.61 -7.96 3.46
CA ALA A 159 14.00 -9.37 3.49
C ALA A 159 12.81 -10.32 3.72
N ALA A 160 11.83 -9.93 4.56
CA ALA A 160 10.63 -10.72 4.79
C ALA A 160 9.69 -10.68 3.58
N LEU A 161 9.45 -9.50 2.99
CA LEU A 161 8.56 -9.35 1.85
C LEU A 161 9.02 -10.19 0.64
N PHE A 162 10.30 -10.17 0.33
CA PHE A 162 10.84 -10.83 -0.87
C PHE A 162 11.45 -12.22 -0.63
N GLY A 163 11.80 -12.56 0.61
CA GLY A 163 12.45 -13.84 0.95
C GLY A 163 11.58 -14.81 1.72
N ALA A 164 10.55 -14.32 2.44
CA ALA A 164 9.64 -15.14 3.25
C ALA A 164 8.21 -14.55 3.27
N PRO A 165 7.55 -14.40 2.11
CA PRO A 165 6.22 -13.79 2.03
C PRO A 165 5.16 -14.52 2.86
N ASP A 166 5.23 -15.85 2.96
CA ASP A 166 4.30 -16.64 3.76
C ASP A 166 4.41 -16.33 5.26
N ASP A 167 5.62 -16.00 5.77
CA ASP A 167 5.77 -15.54 7.15
C ASP A 167 5.09 -14.19 7.38
N VAL A 168 5.18 -13.28 6.42
CA VAL A 168 4.46 -12.00 6.48
C VAL A 168 2.96 -12.25 6.59
N VAL A 169 2.40 -13.08 5.72
CA VAL A 169 0.97 -13.46 5.74
C VAL A 169 0.60 -14.08 7.08
N ALA A 170 1.38 -15.07 7.56
CA ALA A 170 1.11 -15.73 8.83
C ALA A 170 1.13 -14.77 10.03
N ARG A 171 2.05 -13.81 10.06
CA ARG A 171 2.15 -12.79 11.12
C ARG A 171 0.95 -11.85 11.11
N VAL A 172 0.54 -11.38 9.93
CA VAL A 172 -0.64 -10.50 9.78
C VAL A 172 -1.90 -11.27 10.15
N THR A 173 -2.08 -12.49 9.67
CA THR A 173 -3.22 -13.36 10.03
C THR A 173 -3.34 -13.54 11.54
N ARG A 174 -2.22 -13.82 12.23
CA ARG A 174 -2.22 -13.94 13.71
C ARG A 174 -2.61 -12.64 14.40
N ALA A 175 -2.16 -11.50 13.88
CA ALA A 175 -2.52 -10.19 14.44
C ALA A 175 -4.01 -9.90 14.26
N LEU A 176 -4.56 -10.14 13.07
CA LEU A 176 -5.99 -9.97 12.77
C LEU A 176 -6.86 -10.88 13.65
N ARG A 177 -6.49 -12.16 13.82
CA ARG A 177 -7.21 -13.09 14.69
C ARG A 177 -7.20 -12.66 16.15
N ARG A 178 -6.09 -12.12 16.66
CA ARG A 178 -6.04 -11.52 18.01
C ARG A 178 -6.98 -10.33 18.14
N GLY A 179 -7.18 -9.57 17.06
CA GLY A 179 -8.12 -8.45 16.97
C GLY A 179 -9.58 -8.88 16.76
N GLY A 180 -9.86 -10.20 16.65
CA GLY A 180 -11.21 -10.73 16.50
C GLY A 180 -11.64 -11.05 15.06
N TRP A 181 -10.70 -11.09 14.10
CA TRP A 181 -11.02 -11.54 12.74
C TRP A 181 -11.33 -13.05 12.74
N PRO A 182 -12.47 -13.47 12.16
CA PRO A 182 -12.88 -14.88 12.22
C PRO A 182 -12.07 -15.83 11.33
N GLY A 183 -11.32 -15.27 10.34
CA GLY A 183 -10.52 -16.07 9.40
C GLY A 183 -11.14 -16.19 8.04
#